data_377f9091768600cf0b7cde4f8a278272
#
_entry.id   377f9091768600cf0b7cde4f8a278272
#
_cell.length_a   1.000
_cell.length_b   1.000
_cell.length_c   1.000
_cell.angle_alpha   90.00
_cell.angle_beta   90.00
_cell.angle_gamma   90.00
#
_symmetry.space_group_name_H-M   'P 1'
#
loop_
_entity.id
_entity.type
_entity.pdbx_description
1 polymer ?
#
loop_
_entity_poly.entity_id
_entity_poly.type
_entity_poly.pdbx_seq_one_letter_code
_entity_poly.pdbx_strand_id
1 'polypeptide(L)'
;MDDPKSEKQRILRRHQRERQELQAQIRSLKNSVPKTDKTKRKQLLQDVARMEAEMAQKHRQELEKFQDDSSIESVVEDLAKMNLENRPPRSSKAHRKRVRMESEERESQESIFQAEMSEHLAGFQREEEEKLAAILGARGLEMKAIPADGHCMYRAIQDQLVFSESVEMLRCRTASYMKEHVDDFLPFFSNPETSDSFGYDDFMIYCDNIVRTTAWGGQLELRALSHVLKTPIEVIQADSPNLVIGEEYVKKPIILVYLRYAYSLGEHYNSVTPLEAGAAGGVLPRLL
;
A
#
# COMPACT_ATOMS: atom_id res chain seq x y z
N MET A 1 -1.49 25.49 36.84
CA MET A 1 -0.83 25.22 35.56
C MET A 1 -0.47 23.76 35.58
N ASP A 2 -1.19 22.92 34.84
CA ASP A 2 -0.97 21.48 34.80
C ASP A 2 0.35 21.19 34.06
N ASP A 3 1.20 20.38 34.68
CA ASP A 3 2.50 20.00 34.17
C ASP A 3 2.34 19.21 32.86
N PRO A 4 2.96 19.63 31.72
CA PRO A 4 2.81 18.96 30.42
C PRO A 4 3.20 17.47 30.45
N LYS A 5 4.08 17.07 31.39
CA LYS A 5 4.43 15.64 31.63
C LYS A 5 3.25 14.85 32.20
N SER A 6 2.46 15.45 33.07
CA SER A 6 1.26 14.83 33.65
C SER A 6 0.17 14.61 32.60
N GLU A 7 0.02 15.56 31.67
CA GLU A 7 -0.98 15.48 30.60
C GLU A 7 -0.62 14.42 29.55
N LYS A 8 0.65 14.31 29.16
CA LYS A 8 1.13 13.24 28.27
C LYS A 8 0.91 11.85 28.87
N GLN A 9 1.20 11.66 30.16
CA GLN A 9 0.92 10.39 30.84
C GLN A 9 -0.57 10.06 30.88
N ARG A 10 -1.43 11.07 31.05
CA ARG A 10 -2.88 10.92 31.05
C ARG A 10 -3.40 10.47 29.67
N ILE A 11 -2.83 11.01 28.59
CA ILE A 11 -3.13 10.63 27.22
C ILE A 11 -2.70 9.19 26.95
N LEU A 12 -1.48 8.79 27.32
CA LEU A 12 -0.99 7.44 27.13
C LEU A 12 -1.85 6.40 27.87
N ARG A 13 -2.31 6.70 29.11
CA ARG A 13 -3.23 5.83 29.86
C ARG A 13 -4.60 5.73 29.19
N ARG A 14 -5.06 6.82 28.56
CA ARG A 14 -6.31 6.81 27.78
C ARG A 14 -6.13 5.95 26.51
N HIS A 15 -5.03 6.11 25.76
CA HIS A 15 -4.74 5.30 24.58
C HIS A 15 -4.67 3.79 24.91
N GLN A 16 -4.10 3.44 26.06
CA GLN A 16 -4.05 2.04 26.49
C GLN A 16 -5.46 1.48 26.76
N ARG A 17 -6.34 2.26 27.39
CA ARG A 17 -7.75 1.87 27.61
C ARG A 17 -8.50 1.74 26.29
N GLU A 18 -8.39 2.71 25.40
CA GLU A 18 -9.05 2.70 24.10
C GLU A 18 -8.61 1.47 23.26
N ARG A 19 -7.33 1.09 23.31
CA ARG A 19 -6.85 -0.16 22.67
C ARG A 19 -7.48 -1.42 23.28
N GLN A 20 -7.60 -1.49 24.60
CA GLN A 20 -8.23 -2.63 25.27
C GLN A 20 -9.71 -2.73 24.93
N GLU A 21 -10.41 -1.60 24.88
CA GLU A 21 -11.81 -1.54 24.48
C GLU A 21 -12.02 -1.96 23.03
N LEU A 22 -11.17 -1.48 22.10
CA LEU A 22 -11.23 -1.91 20.70
C LEU A 22 -10.98 -3.42 20.55
N GLN A 23 -10.00 -3.97 21.25
CA GLN A 23 -9.74 -5.41 21.23
C GLN A 23 -10.94 -6.22 21.77
N ALA A 24 -11.62 -5.72 22.79
CA ALA A 24 -12.82 -6.35 23.31
C ALA A 24 -13.97 -6.29 22.28
N GLN A 25 -14.14 -5.16 21.59
CA GLN A 25 -15.14 -5.02 20.52
C GLN A 25 -14.83 -5.96 19.33
N ILE A 26 -13.57 -6.03 18.90
CA ILE A 26 -13.13 -6.94 17.84
C ILE A 26 -13.42 -8.40 18.19
N ARG A 27 -13.15 -8.81 19.44
CA ARG A 27 -13.48 -10.17 19.91
C ARG A 27 -14.99 -10.43 19.87
N SER A 28 -15.79 -9.47 20.30
CA SER A 28 -17.26 -9.57 20.24
C SER A 28 -17.76 -9.69 18.81
N LEU A 29 -17.26 -8.87 17.91
CA LEU A 29 -17.61 -8.90 16.48
C LEU A 29 -17.17 -10.20 15.81
N LYS A 30 -15.96 -10.70 16.10
CA LYS A 30 -15.49 -12.00 15.59
C LYS A 30 -16.35 -13.17 16.07
N ASN A 31 -16.88 -13.10 17.28
CA ASN A 31 -17.76 -14.13 17.84
C ASN A 31 -19.20 -14.05 17.32
N SER A 32 -19.64 -12.89 16.84
CA SER A 32 -21.01 -12.69 16.33
C SER A 32 -21.20 -13.21 14.90
N VAL A 33 -20.11 -13.42 14.13
CA VAL A 33 -20.18 -13.87 12.74
C VAL A 33 -20.04 -15.40 12.66
N PRO A 34 -21.02 -16.11 12.09
CA PRO A 34 -20.96 -17.57 11.91
C PRO A 34 -19.76 -18.00 11.07
N LYS A 35 -19.09 -19.09 11.46
CA LYS A 35 -17.91 -19.63 10.76
C LYS A 35 -18.19 -20.03 9.30
N THR A 36 -19.43 -20.23 8.94
CA THR A 36 -19.90 -20.65 7.60
C THR A 36 -20.08 -19.52 6.60
N ASP A 37 -20.18 -18.26 7.06
CA ASP A 37 -20.46 -17.11 6.18
C ASP A 37 -19.15 -16.41 5.77
N LYS A 38 -18.56 -16.86 4.66
CA LYS A 38 -17.29 -16.32 4.12
C LYS A 38 -17.39 -14.83 3.75
N THR A 39 -18.55 -14.39 3.25
CA THR A 39 -18.74 -13.00 2.79
C THR A 39 -18.76 -12.04 3.98
N LYS A 40 -19.52 -12.35 5.01
CA LYS A 40 -19.58 -11.54 6.23
C LYS A 40 -18.25 -11.53 6.98
N ARG A 41 -17.50 -12.63 6.96
CA ARG A 41 -16.15 -12.68 7.56
C ARG A 41 -15.16 -11.78 6.82
N LYS A 42 -15.22 -11.73 5.47
CA LYS A 42 -14.37 -10.82 4.68
C LYS A 42 -14.69 -9.35 5.00
N GLN A 43 -15.97 -9.01 5.07
CA GLN A 43 -16.41 -7.66 5.45
C GLN A 43 -15.94 -7.31 6.88
N LEU A 44 -16.10 -8.22 7.83
CA LEU A 44 -15.65 -8.02 9.21
C LEU A 44 -14.15 -7.76 9.31
N LEU A 45 -13.32 -8.45 8.52
CA LEU A 45 -11.87 -8.24 8.51
C LEU A 45 -11.49 -6.85 8.00
N GLN A 46 -12.17 -6.38 6.96
CA GLN A 46 -11.99 -5.01 6.46
C GLN A 46 -12.40 -3.96 7.49
N ASP A 47 -13.54 -4.19 8.16
CA ASP A 47 -14.02 -3.27 9.20
C ASP A 47 -13.07 -3.24 10.42
N VAL A 48 -12.53 -4.39 10.81
CA VAL A 48 -11.52 -4.49 11.88
C VAL A 48 -10.25 -3.74 11.50
N ALA A 49 -9.71 -3.96 10.30
CA ALA A 49 -8.50 -3.28 9.84
C ALA A 49 -8.69 -1.76 9.78
N ARG A 50 -9.87 -1.29 9.35
CA ARG A 50 -10.22 0.13 9.35
C ARG A 50 -10.24 0.70 10.76
N MET A 51 -10.93 0.05 11.71
CA MET A 51 -11.03 0.50 13.10
C MET A 51 -9.66 0.57 13.80
N GLU A 52 -8.78 -0.39 13.54
CA GLU A 52 -7.40 -0.39 14.05
C GLU A 52 -6.56 0.73 13.46
N ALA A 53 -6.68 0.99 12.15
CA ALA A 53 -5.98 2.08 11.46
C ALA A 53 -6.44 3.46 11.94
N GLU A 54 -7.76 3.68 12.06
CA GLU A 54 -8.34 4.93 12.57
C GLU A 54 -7.86 5.24 13.99
N MET A 55 -7.85 4.23 14.88
CA MET A 55 -7.36 4.42 16.24
C MET A 55 -5.87 4.72 16.26
N ALA A 56 -5.05 4.01 15.48
CA ALA A 56 -3.61 4.24 15.41
C ALA A 56 -3.28 5.64 14.88
N GLN A 57 -4.03 6.12 13.89
CA GLN A 57 -3.89 7.46 13.34
C GLN A 57 -4.27 8.53 14.37
N LYS A 58 -5.42 8.37 15.04
CA LYS A 58 -5.86 9.28 16.13
C LYS A 58 -4.80 9.37 17.22
N HIS A 59 -4.29 8.25 17.70
CA HIS A 59 -3.26 8.22 18.74
C HIS A 59 -1.96 8.89 18.31
N ARG A 60 -1.56 8.71 17.04
CA ARG A 60 -0.38 9.38 16.48
C ARG A 60 -0.56 10.89 16.45
N GLN A 61 -1.67 11.38 15.92
CA GLN A 61 -1.97 12.82 15.85
C GLN A 61 -2.04 13.47 17.24
N GLU A 62 -2.57 12.76 18.25
CA GLU A 62 -2.60 13.27 19.62
C GLU A 62 -1.20 13.35 20.23
N LEU A 63 -0.31 12.42 19.93
CA LEU A 63 1.08 12.42 20.41
C LEU A 63 1.95 13.45 19.68
N GLU A 64 1.74 13.66 18.38
CA GLU A 64 2.46 14.67 17.58
C GLU A 64 2.27 16.10 18.13
N LYS A 65 1.10 16.41 18.68
CA LYS A 65 0.84 17.71 19.33
C LYS A 65 1.71 17.97 20.57
N PHE A 66 2.37 16.96 21.11
CA PHE A 66 3.23 17.05 22.29
C PHE A 66 4.71 16.85 21.96
N GLN A 67 5.09 16.72 20.67
CA GLN A 67 6.48 16.48 20.25
C GLN A 67 7.34 17.75 20.14
N ASP A 68 6.79 18.92 20.45
CA ASP A 68 7.52 20.20 20.31
C ASP A 68 8.39 20.54 21.52
N ASP A 69 8.56 19.65 22.52
CA ASP A 69 9.53 19.89 23.58
C ASP A 69 10.06 18.60 24.20
N SER A 70 11.40 18.40 24.07
CA SER A 70 12.25 17.51 24.87
C SER A 70 12.38 16.01 24.53
N SER A 71 13.56 15.70 24.05
CA SER A 71 14.42 14.48 24.10
C SER A 71 13.78 13.13 24.46
N ILE A 72 13.87 12.22 23.49
CA ILE A 72 13.43 10.80 23.50
C ILE A 72 14.08 9.97 24.63
N GLU A 73 15.24 10.34 25.13
CA GLU A 73 16.00 9.59 26.14
C GLU A 73 15.35 9.50 27.53
N SER A 74 14.63 10.55 27.96
CA SER A 74 13.99 10.56 29.28
C SER A 74 12.74 9.67 29.39
N VAL A 75 12.09 9.36 28.26
CA VAL A 75 10.85 8.56 28.22
C VAL A 75 11.11 7.07 28.38
N VAL A 76 12.26 6.59 27.89
CA VAL A 76 12.65 5.18 28.00
C VAL A 76 13.04 4.85 29.45
N GLU A 77 13.67 5.78 30.15
CA GLU A 77 14.09 5.61 31.54
C GLU A 77 12.91 5.63 32.53
N ASP A 78 11.90 6.46 32.28
CA ASP A 78 10.68 6.53 33.10
C ASP A 78 9.76 5.31 32.90
N LEU A 79 9.68 4.76 31.69
CA LEU A 79 8.98 3.49 31.42
C LEU A 79 9.65 2.30 32.11
N ALA A 80 10.97 2.28 32.19
CA ALA A 80 11.71 1.24 32.91
C ALA A 80 11.50 1.32 34.44
N LYS A 81 11.42 2.54 35.01
CA LYS A 81 11.14 2.75 36.43
C LYS A 81 9.71 2.42 36.84
N MET A 82 8.70 2.75 36.00
CA MET A 82 7.30 2.39 36.28
C MET A 82 7.05 0.87 36.24
N ASN A 83 7.87 0.10 35.51
CA ASN A 83 7.76 -1.36 35.47
C ASN A 83 8.37 -2.05 36.73
N LEU A 84 9.18 -1.35 37.52
CA LEU A 84 9.74 -1.87 38.74
C LEU A 84 8.83 -1.74 39.97
N GLU A 85 7.96 -0.74 40.02
CA GLU A 85 7.10 -0.47 41.20
C GLU A 85 5.79 -1.29 41.20
N ASN A 86 5.38 -1.84 40.07
CA ASN A 86 4.15 -2.63 39.93
C ASN A 86 4.47 -4.13 39.79
N ARG A 87 5.19 -4.72 40.78
CA ARG A 87 5.30 -6.18 40.86
C ARG A 87 3.94 -6.77 41.29
N PRO A 88 3.18 -7.45 40.40
CA PRO A 88 2.03 -8.20 40.85
C PRO A 88 2.49 -9.34 41.80
N PRO A 89 1.63 -9.76 42.75
CA PRO A 89 1.95 -10.83 43.69
C PRO A 89 2.37 -12.08 42.89
N ARG A 90 3.38 -12.79 43.36
CA ARG A 90 3.96 -13.99 42.73
C ARG A 90 2.88 -14.93 42.26
N SER A 91 2.60 -14.92 40.95
CA SER A 91 1.63 -15.82 40.33
C SER A 91 2.07 -17.29 40.53
N SER A 92 1.14 -18.17 40.87
CA SER A 92 1.40 -19.58 41.05
C SER A 92 2.00 -20.22 39.79
N LYS A 93 2.81 -21.30 39.93
CA LYS A 93 3.37 -22.04 38.79
C LYS A 93 2.29 -22.48 37.79
N ALA A 94 1.10 -22.80 38.28
CA ALA A 94 -0.07 -23.19 37.47
C ALA A 94 -0.60 -22.01 36.62
N HIS A 95 -0.66 -20.81 37.19
CA HIS A 95 -1.08 -19.61 36.48
C HIS A 95 -0.08 -19.21 35.37
N ARG A 96 1.22 -19.27 35.65
CA ARG A 96 2.27 -19.01 34.65
C ARG A 96 2.22 -20.03 33.50
N LYS A 97 2.00 -21.32 33.80
CA LYS A 97 1.85 -22.36 32.77
C LYS A 97 0.63 -22.12 31.90
N ARG A 98 -0.50 -21.73 32.50
CA ARG A 98 -1.75 -21.43 31.76
C ARG A 98 -1.59 -20.21 30.85
N VAL A 99 -1.00 -19.10 31.35
CA VAL A 99 -0.74 -17.89 30.56
C VAL A 99 0.22 -18.20 29.40
N ARG A 100 1.25 -19.01 29.65
CA ARG A 100 2.19 -19.43 28.61
C ARG A 100 1.50 -20.29 27.54
N MET A 101 0.70 -21.26 27.91
CA MET A 101 -0.05 -22.09 26.96
C MET A 101 -1.04 -21.25 26.15
N GLU A 102 -1.74 -20.29 26.77
CA GLU A 102 -2.67 -19.39 26.11
C GLU A 102 -1.96 -18.43 25.14
N SER A 103 -0.72 -17.99 25.45
CA SER A 103 0.10 -17.19 24.52
C SER A 103 0.60 -18.03 23.34
N GLU A 104 1.09 -19.25 23.59
CA GLU A 104 1.55 -20.18 22.55
C GLU A 104 0.40 -20.59 21.61
N GLU A 105 -0.79 -20.83 22.16
CA GLU A 105 -1.98 -21.15 21.37
C GLU A 105 -2.43 -19.95 20.50
N ARG A 106 -2.36 -18.74 21.05
CA ARG A 106 -2.68 -17.51 20.30
C ARG A 106 -1.68 -17.23 19.19
N GLU A 107 -0.37 -17.36 19.47
CA GLU A 107 0.69 -17.22 18.46
C GLU A 107 0.55 -18.27 17.36
N SER A 108 0.20 -19.51 17.72
CA SER A 108 -0.07 -20.56 16.74
C SER A 108 -1.29 -20.24 15.88
N GLN A 109 -2.36 -19.72 16.46
CA GLN A 109 -3.56 -19.32 15.70
C GLN A 109 -3.28 -18.11 14.79
N GLU A 110 -2.50 -17.14 15.26
CA GLU A 110 -2.07 -16.00 14.44
C GLU A 110 -1.18 -16.44 13.27
N SER A 111 -0.27 -17.38 13.50
CA SER A 111 0.60 -17.90 12.45
C SER A 111 -0.17 -18.70 11.39
N ILE A 112 -1.15 -19.53 11.79
CA ILE A 112 -2.03 -20.26 10.87
C ILE A 112 -2.86 -19.26 10.03
N PHE A 113 -3.42 -18.25 10.67
CA PHE A 113 -4.20 -17.22 9.97
C PHE A 113 -3.36 -16.44 8.97
N GLN A 114 -2.12 -16.06 9.35
CA GLN A 114 -1.19 -15.38 8.43
C GLN A 114 -0.79 -16.29 7.26
N ALA A 115 -0.58 -17.59 7.51
CA ALA A 115 -0.27 -18.55 6.47
C ALA A 115 -1.43 -18.71 5.47
N GLU A 116 -2.67 -18.85 5.96
CA GLU A 116 -3.87 -18.94 5.11
C GLU A 116 -4.07 -17.66 4.28
N MET A 117 -3.85 -16.48 4.88
CA MET A 117 -3.93 -15.20 4.16
C MET A 117 -2.86 -15.06 3.09
N SER A 118 -1.63 -15.51 3.40
CA SER A 118 -0.52 -15.50 2.44
C SER A 118 -0.77 -16.44 1.27
N GLU A 119 -1.28 -17.65 1.53
CA GLU A 119 -1.63 -18.61 0.48
C GLU A 119 -2.77 -18.08 -0.42
N HIS A 120 -3.76 -17.44 0.17
CA HIS A 120 -4.86 -16.84 -0.58
C HIS A 120 -4.36 -15.70 -1.49
N LEU A 121 -3.50 -14.84 -0.97
CA LEU A 121 -2.88 -13.76 -1.75
C LEU A 121 -2.03 -14.32 -2.89
N ALA A 122 -1.21 -15.34 -2.62
CA ALA A 122 -0.41 -16.01 -3.65
C ALA A 122 -1.28 -16.68 -4.74
N GLY A 123 -2.50 -17.10 -4.40
CA GLY A 123 -3.49 -17.58 -5.37
C GLY A 123 -3.93 -16.47 -6.33
N PHE A 124 -4.28 -15.29 -5.82
CA PHE A 124 -4.65 -14.14 -6.65
C PHE A 124 -3.50 -13.64 -7.52
N GLN A 125 -2.28 -13.62 -6.97
CA GLN A 125 -1.08 -13.24 -7.74
C GLN A 125 -0.88 -14.13 -8.95
N ARG A 126 -0.95 -15.46 -8.77
CA ARG A 126 -0.80 -16.42 -9.88
C ARG A 126 -1.89 -16.25 -10.94
N GLU A 127 -3.14 -16.11 -10.52
CA GLU A 127 -4.26 -15.90 -11.44
C GLU A 127 -4.09 -14.59 -12.24
N GLU A 128 -3.66 -13.51 -11.59
CA GLU A 128 -3.36 -12.22 -12.22
C GLU A 128 -2.23 -12.35 -13.24
N GLU A 129 -1.12 -12.98 -12.85
CA GLU A 129 0.03 -13.22 -13.73
C GLU A 129 -0.31 -14.09 -14.94
N GLU A 130 -1.09 -15.14 -14.76
CA GLU A 130 -1.53 -16.01 -15.86
C GLU A 130 -2.40 -15.25 -16.87
N LYS A 131 -3.35 -14.44 -16.40
CA LYS A 131 -4.18 -13.59 -17.26
C LYS A 131 -3.35 -12.57 -18.04
N LEU A 132 -2.44 -11.89 -17.34
CA LEU A 132 -1.54 -10.90 -17.95
C LEU A 132 -0.61 -11.56 -18.97
N ALA A 133 -0.04 -12.71 -18.67
CA ALA A 133 0.80 -13.47 -19.60
C ALA A 133 0.04 -13.84 -20.88
N ALA A 134 -1.24 -14.26 -20.76
CA ALA A 134 -2.08 -14.56 -21.91
C ALA A 134 -2.37 -13.30 -22.77
N ILE A 135 -2.70 -12.18 -22.14
CA ILE A 135 -2.96 -10.90 -22.82
C ILE A 135 -1.71 -10.41 -23.55
N LEU A 136 -0.55 -10.44 -22.89
CA LEU A 136 0.71 -9.99 -23.45
C LEU A 136 1.19 -10.93 -24.57
N GLY A 137 1.10 -12.26 -24.35
CA GLY A 137 1.48 -13.26 -25.34
C GLY A 137 0.70 -13.14 -26.64
N ALA A 138 -0.62 -12.85 -26.58
CA ALA A 138 -1.44 -12.59 -27.75
C ALA A 138 -0.99 -11.35 -28.56
N ARG A 139 -0.20 -10.46 -27.94
CA ARG A 139 0.36 -9.23 -28.53
C ARG A 139 1.84 -9.39 -28.91
N GLY A 140 2.43 -10.57 -28.72
CA GLY A 140 3.86 -10.81 -28.93
C GLY A 140 4.75 -10.06 -27.92
N LEU A 141 4.26 -9.88 -26.71
CA LEU A 141 4.93 -9.20 -25.61
C LEU A 141 5.09 -10.15 -24.43
N GLU A 142 6.07 -9.86 -23.60
CA GLU A 142 6.24 -10.45 -22.27
C GLU A 142 6.47 -9.36 -21.23
N MET A 143 6.13 -9.67 -19.99
CA MET A 143 6.29 -8.75 -18.87
C MET A 143 7.77 -8.66 -18.48
N LYS A 144 8.28 -7.43 -18.38
CA LYS A 144 9.61 -7.14 -17.87
C LYS A 144 9.53 -6.60 -16.47
N ALA A 145 10.10 -7.34 -15.50
CA ALA A 145 10.07 -6.97 -14.09
C ALA A 145 10.80 -5.66 -13.82
N ILE A 146 10.16 -4.80 -13.04
CA ILE A 146 10.70 -3.54 -12.52
C ILE A 146 10.86 -3.66 -11.00
N PRO A 147 11.91 -3.06 -10.39
CA PRO A 147 12.09 -3.09 -8.95
C PRO A 147 10.86 -2.58 -8.18
N ALA A 148 10.48 -3.31 -7.12
CA ALA A 148 9.36 -2.98 -6.27
C ALA A 148 9.72 -1.86 -5.28
N ASP A 149 9.75 -0.63 -5.77
CA ASP A 149 9.99 0.57 -4.99
C ASP A 149 8.94 1.64 -5.33
N GLY A 150 8.94 2.77 -4.63
CA GLY A 150 8.02 3.88 -4.90
C GLY A 150 8.23 4.54 -6.28
N HIS A 151 9.17 4.07 -7.07
CA HIS A 151 9.48 4.59 -8.41
C HIS A 151 9.02 3.67 -9.54
N CYS A 152 8.37 2.55 -9.26
CA CYS A 152 8.09 1.48 -10.24
C CYS A 152 7.42 2.02 -11.53
N MET A 153 6.41 2.87 -11.42
CA MET A 153 5.73 3.47 -12.58
C MET A 153 6.70 4.30 -13.45
N TYR A 154 7.50 5.15 -12.83
CA TYR A 154 8.48 5.99 -13.55
C TYR A 154 9.60 5.16 -14.17
N ARG A 155 10.05 4.09 -13.47
CA ARG A 155 11.05 3.15 -14.00
C ARG A 155 10.51 2.36 -15.19
N ALA A 156 9.25 1.91 -15.13
CA ALA A 156 8.60 1.19 -16.23
C ALA A 156 8.46 2.07 -17.48
N ILE A 157 8.18 3.37 -17.31
CA ILE A 157 8.18 4.35 -18.39
C ILE A 157 9.61 4.58 -18.90
N GLN A 158 10.54 4.85 -18.00
CA GLN A 158 11.98 5.07 -18.33
C GLN A 158 12.55 3.92 -19.17
N ASP A 159 12.22 2.68 -18.84
CA ASP A 159 12.69 1.48 -19.53
C ASP A 159 12.33 1.44 -21.02
N GLN A 160 11.24 2.09 -21.42
CA GLN A 160 10.75 2.13 -22.79
C GLN A 160 11.11 3.42 -23.55
N LEU A 161 11.75 4.38 -22.88
CA LEU A 161 12.18 5.61 -23.54
C LEU A 161 13.40 5.35 -24.44
N VAL A 162 13.38 5.91 -25.63
CA VAL A 162 14.49 5.82 -26.59
C VAL A 162 15.68 6.71 -26.17
N PHE A 163 15.41 7.72 -25.36
CA PHE A 163 16.41 8.65 -24.85
C PHE A 163 16.62 8.44 -23.34
N SER A 164 17.83 8.71 -22.88
CA SER A 164 18.16 8.57 -21.46
C SER A 164 17.55 9.72 -20.66
N GLU A 165 16.63 9.41 -19.78
CA GLU A 165 16.05 10.33 -18.80
C GLU A 165 16.03 9.67 -17.43
N SER A 166 16.38 10.41 -16.36
CA SER A 166 16.36 9.82 -15.03
C SER A 166 14.95 9.81 -14.43
N VAL A 167 14.71 8.93 -13.46
CA VAL A 167 13.45 8.86 -12.72
C VAL A 167 13.15 10.18 -12.02
N GLU A 168 14.17 10.82 -11.45
CA GLU A 168 14.05 12.12 -10.77
C GLU A 168 13.63 13.21 -11.77
N MET A 169 14.17 13.18 -12.98
CA MET A 169 13.79 14.13 -14.03
C MET A 169 12.35 13.91 -14.50
N LEU A 170 11.94 12.63 -14.67
CA LEU A 170 10.54 12.31 -14.99
C LEU A 170 9.59 12.83 -13.91
N ARG A 171 9.90 12.62 -12.64
CA ARG A 171 9.10 13.15 -11.51
C ARG A 171 9.05 14.67 -11.50
N CYS A 172 10.18 15.31 -11.73
CA CYS A 172 10.26 16.77 -11.78
C CYS A 172 9.39 17.34 -12.92
N ARG A 173 9.50 16.77 -14.14
CA ARG A 173 8.70 17.19 -15.29
C ARG A 173 7.21 16.94 -15.10
N THR A 174 6.85 15.79 -14.47
CA THR A 174 5.46 15.48 -14.10
C THR A 174 4.89 16.57 -13.21
N ALA A 175 5.57 16.85 -12.10
CA ALA A 175 5.12 17.84 -11.13
C ALA A 175 5.06 19.26 -11.73
N SER A 176 6.05 19.65 -12.54
CA SER A 176 6.05 20.96 -13.23
C SER A 176 4.86 21.09 -14.17
N TYR A 177 4.61 20.06 -15.00
CA TYR A 177 3.48 20.06 -15.92
C TYR A 177 2.15 20.16 -15.18
N MET A 178 1.95 19.40 -14.09
CA MET A 178 0.73 19.46 -13.29
C MET A 178 0.52 20.84 -12.66
N LYS A 179 1.58 21.48 -12.17
CA LYS A 179 1.52 22.85 -11.63
C LYS A 179 1.19 23.90 -12.68
N GLU A 180 1.68 23.75 -13.91
CA GLU A 180 1.41 24.65 -15.03
C GLU A 180 -0.02 24.48 -15.56
N HIS A 181 -0.64 23.33 -15.35
CA HIS A 181 -1.97 22.98 -15.88
C HIS A 181 -2.95 22.60 -14.76
N VAL A 182 -2.95 23.35 -13.66
CA VAL A 182 -3.75 23.04 -12.45
C VAL A 182 -5.22 22.79 -12.78
N ASP A 183 -5.82 23.60 -13.66
CA ASP A 183 -7.22 23.49 -14.02
C ASP A 183 -7.59 22.14 -14.66
N ASP A 184 -6.63 21.46 -15.30
CA ASP A 184 -6.80 20.16 -15.93
C ASP A 184 -6.70 19.00 -14.94
N PHE A 185 -6.08 19.20 -13.76
CA PHE A 185 -5.79 18.15 -12.78
C PHE A 185 -6.60 18.30 -11.50
N LEU A 186 -6.78 19.51 -11.00
CA LEU A 186 -7.47 19.80 -9.74
C LEU A 186 -8.89 19.21 -9.64
N PRO A 187 -9.71 19.19 -10.71
CA PRO A 187 -11.03 18.57 -10.65
C PRO A 187 -11.03 17.06 -10.37
N PHE A 188 -9.92 16.38 -10.65
CA PHE A 188 -9.73 14.93 -10.42
C PHE A 188 -8.93 14.64 -9.16
N PHE A 189 -8.47 15.69 -8.46
CA PHE A 189 -7.74 15.59 -7.22
C PHE A 189 -8.69 15.67 -6.05
N SER A 190 -9.20 14.52 -5.62
CA SER A 190 -10.15 14.39 -4.52
C SER A 190 -9.68 13.35 -3.52
N ASN A 191 -10.14 13.47 -2.28
CA ASN A 191 -9.91 12.46 -1.28
C ASN A 191 -10.71 11.19 -1.64
N PRO A 192 -10.07 10.03 -1.87
CA PRO A 192 -10.77 8.81 -2.24
C PRO A 192 -11.70 8.28 -1.13
N GLU A 193 -11.49 8.68 0.14
CA GLU A 193 -12.28 8.20 1.28
C GLU A 193 -13.50 9.07 1.55
N THR A 194 -13.38 10.40 1.38
CA THR A 194 -14.45 11.36 1.73
C THR A 194 -15.14 11.97 0.52
N SER A 195 -14.58 11.78 -0.68
CA SER A 195 -15.00 12.47 -1.92
C SER A 195 -14.90 14.00 -1.85
N ASP A 196 -14.27 14.54 -0.81
CA ASP A 196 -14.03 15.97 -0.70
C ASP A 196 -12.98 16.41 -1.72
N SER A 197 -13.23 17.51 -2.41
CA SER A 197 -12.23 18.11 -3.29
C SER A 197 -11.15 18.79 -2.46
N PHE A 198 -9.90 18.44 -2.70
CA PHE A 198 -8.76 19.15 -2.14
C PHE A 198 -8.63 20.54 -2.76
N GLY A 199 -8.12 21.49 -1.97
CA GLY A 199 -7.87 22.85 -2.44
C GLY A 199 -6.62 22.97 -3.31
N TYR A 200 -6.43 24.17 -3.87
CA TYR A 200 -5.25 24.52 -4.66
C TYR A 200 -3.94 24.28 -3.89
N ASP A 201 -3.91 24.69 -2.61
CA ASP A 201 -2.70 24.57 -1.78
C ASP A 201 -2.34 23.09 -1.54
N ASP A 202 -3.33 22.23 -1.30
CA ASP A 202 -3.13 20.80 -1.14
C ASP A 202 -2.59 20.16 -2.42
N PHE A 203 -3.09 20.59 -3.58
CA PHE A 203 -2.60 20.15 -4.88
C PHE A 203 -1.14 20.56 -5.12
N MET A 204 -0.76 21.77 -4.74
CA MET A 204 0.62 22.23 -4.85
C MET A 204 1.56 21.43 -3.95
N ILE A 205 1.13 21.11 -2.73
CA ILE A 205 1.88 20.24 -1.81
C ILE A 205 2.00 18.82 -2.39
N TYR A 206 0.95 18.30 -2.98
CA TYR A 206 0.97 17.01 -3.66
C TYR A 206 2.01 16.97 -4.78
N CYS A 207 2.03 17.97 -5.66
CA CYS A 207 3.02 18.11 -6.73
C CYS A 207 4.46 18.19 -6.17
N ASP A 208 4.67 18.89 -5.06
CA ASP A 208 5.98 18.95 -4.40
C ASP A 208 6.40 17.56 -3.86
N ASN A 209 5.46 16.79 -3.33
CA ASN A 209 5.71 15.45 -2.82
C ASN A 209 6.10 14.47 -3.94
N ILE A 210 5.58 14.63 -5.17
CA ILE A 210 6.02 13.85 -6.34
C ILE A 210 7.54 13.97 -6.52
N VAL A 211 8.10 15.16 -6.33
CA VAL A 211 9.54 15.41 -6.53
C VAL A 211 10.37 15.00 -5.32
N ARG A 212 9.88 15.29 -4.11
CA ARG A 212 10.68 15.17 -2.87
C ARG A 212 10.64 13.80 -2.22
N THR A 213 9.68 12.97 -2.59
CA THR A 213 9.45 11.68 -1.95
C THR A 213 9.40 10.55 -2.97
N THR A 214 9.30 9.32 -2.48
CA THR A 214 9.02 8.14 -3.29
C THR A 214 7.53 7.86 -3.42
N ALA A 215 6.69 8.90 -3.40
CA ALA A 215 5.24 8.76 -3.55
C ALA A 215 4.89 7.95 -4.81
N TRP A 216 3.94 7.04 -4.68
CA TRP A 216 3.49 6.22 -5.79
C TRP A 216 2.80 7.09 -6.84
N GLY A 217 3.06 6.79 -8.10
CA GLY A 217 2.39 7.45 -9.21
C GLY A 217 1.08 6.74 -9.57
N GLY A 218 0.10 7.52 -9.98
CA GLY A 218 -1.23 7.06 -10.38
C GLY A 218 -1.68 7.65 -11.71
N GLN A 219 -2.99 7.73 -11.89
CA GLN A 219 -3.58 8.23 -13.15
C GLN A 219 -3.24 9.69 -13.46
N LEU A 220 -3.11 10.54 -12.44
CA LEU A 220 -2.76 11.95 -12.63
C LEU A 220 -1.34 12.09 -13.18
N GLU A 221 -0.38 11.35 -12.62
CA GLU A 221 1.00 11.34 -13.08
C GLU A 221 1.13 10.72 -14.46
N LEU A 222 0.40 9.64 -14.77
CA LEU A 222 0.37 9.03 -16.10
C LEU A 222 -0.17 10.02 -17.15
N ARG A 223 -1.23 10.77 -16.83
CA ARG A 223 -1.78 11.81 -17.70
C ARG A 223 -0.75 12.91 -17.94
N ALA A 224 -0.13 13.42 -16.89
CA ALA A 224 0.91 14.43 -17.02
C ALA A 224 2.10 13.94 -17.87
N LEU A 225 2.56 12.69 -17.61
CA LEU A 225 3.67 12.09 -18.36
C LEU A 225 3.34 11.88 -19.84
N SER A 226 2.12 11.46 -20.16
CA SER A 226 1.69 11.35 -21.55
C SER A 226 1.81 12.69 -22.29
N HIS A 227 1.37 13.78 -21.68
CA HIS A 227 1.51 15.12 -22.25
C HIS A 227 2.98 15.61 -22.33
N VAL A 228 3.74 15.37 -21.26
CA VAL A 228 5.17 15.72 -21.19
C VAL A 228 5.98 15.01 -22.28
N LEU A 229 5.71 13.73 -22.51
CA LEU A 229 6.41 12.90 -23.50
C LEU A 229 5.79 12.99 -24.90
N LYS A 230 4.59 13.57 -25.00
CA LYS A 230 3.77 13.60 -26.23
C LYS A 230 3.62 12.20 -26.82
N THR A 231 3.27 11.24 -25.96
CA THR A 231 3.25 9.81 -26.28
C THR A 231 2.09 9.17 -25.52
N PRO A 232 1.27 8.33 -26.18
CA PRO A 232 0.23 7.60 -25.50
C PRO A 232 0.84 6.63 -24.47
N ILE A 233 0.15 6.45 -23.36
CA ILE A 233 0.50 5.44 -22.34
C ILE A 233 -0.68 4.48 -22.24
N GLU A 234 -0.42 3.20 -22.47
CA GLU A 234 -1.39 2.13 -22.34
C GLU A 234 -1.07 1.32 -21.07
N VAL A 235 -2.05 1.17 -20.19
CA VAL A 235 -1.94 0.35 -18.98
C VAL A 235 -2.77 -0.92 -19.17
N ILE A 236 -2.09 -2.07 -19.21
CA ILE A 236 -2.70 -3.40 -19.31
C ILE A 236 -3.00 -3.92 -17.90
N GLN A 237 -4.19 -4.43 -17.70
CA GLN A 237 -4.71 -4.95 -16.43
C GLN A 237 -5.33 -6.34 -16.65
N ALA A 238 -5.31 -7.20 -15.63
CA ALA A 238 -5.83 -8.58 -15.73
C ALA A 238 -7.37 -8.64 -15.83
N ASP A 239 -8.05 -7.84 -15.00
CA ASP A 239 -9.50 -7.96 -14.79
C ASP A 239 -10.30 -6.73 -15.24
N SER A 240 -9.64 -5.80 -15.92
CA SER A 240 -10.27 -4.55 -16.40
C SER A 240 -9.83 -4.27 -17.84
N PRO A 241 -10.62 -3.51 -18.61
CA PRO A 241 -10.18 -3.01 -19.91
C PRO A 241 -8.87 -2.24 -19.81
N ASN A 242 -8.07 -2.29 -20.87
CA ASN A 242 -6.84 -1.49 -20.94
C ASN A 242 -7.19 0.00 -20.84
N LEU A 243 -6.43 0.72 -20.05
CA LEU A 243 -6.53 2.16 -19.93
C LEU A 243 -5.55 2.81 -20.92
N VAL A 244 -6.04 3.61 -21.84
CA VAL A 244 -5.20 4.39 -22.76
C VAL A 244 -5.30 5.87 -22.39
N ILE A 245 -4.15 6.52 -22.24
CA ILE A 245 -4.01 7.93 -21.85
C ILE A 245 -3.22 8.63 -22.95
N GLY A 246 -3.69 9.80 -23.42
CA GLY A 246 -3.02 10.56 -24.45
C GLY A 246 -3.25 10.00 -25.86
N GLU A 247 -4.49 9.54 -26.14
CA GLU A 247 -4.90 9.01 -27.46
C GLU A 247 -4.72 10.00 -28.61
N GLU A 248 -4.62 11.29 -28.29
CA GLU A 248 -4.36 12.35 -29.26
C GLU A 248 -2.94 12.31 -29.86
N TYR A 249 -2.02 11.59 -29.23
CA TYR A 249 -0.63 11.46 -29.73
C TYR A 249 -0.49 10.27 -30.67
N VAL A 250 0.15 10.49 -31.83
CA VAL A 250 0.27 9.48 -32.92
C VAL A 250 1.52 8.59 -32.76
N LYS A 251 2.21 8.62 -31.64
CA LYS A 251 3.39 7.78 -31.41
C LYS A 251 3.00 6.37 -30.98
N LYS A 252 3.95 5.43 -31.10
CA LYS A 252 3.82 4.11 -30.50
C LYS A 252 3.64 4.27 -28.99
N PRO A 253 2.61 3.65 -28.40
CA PRO A 253 2.34 3.79 -26.97
C PRO A 253 3.44 3.18 -26.11
N ILE A 254 3.69 3.79 -24.95
CA ILE A 254 4.39 3.17 -23.84
C ILE A 254 3.42 2.23 -23.16
N ILE A 255 3.78 0.95 -23.01
CA ILE A 255 2.91 -0.09 -22.48
C ILE A 255 3.34 -0.43 -21.06
N LEU A 256 2.47 -0.23 -20.11
CA LEU A 256 2.68 -0.59 -18.71
C LEU A 256 1.78 -1.78 -18.35
N VAL A 257 2.28 -2.65 -17.49
CA VAL A 257 1.51 -3.74 -16.89
C VAL A 257 1.25 -3.38 -15.44
N TYR A 258 -0.03 -3.26 -15.09
CA TYR A 258 -0.44 -2.98 -13.73
C TYR A 258 -0.81 -4.29 -13.03
N LEU A 259 -0.17 -4.53 -11.89
CA LEU A 259 -0.44 -5.66 -11.02
C LEU A 259 -1.06 -5.13 -9.73
N ARG A 260 -2.21 -5.69 -9.39
CA ARG A 260 -2.95 -5.31 -8.18
C ARG A 260 -2.46 -6.06 -6.95
N TYR A 261 -1.92 -7.28 -7.16
CA TYR A 261 -1.54 -8.20 -6.09
C TYR A 261 -0.05 -8.54 -6.08
N ALA A 262 0.79 -7.77 -6.78
CA ALA A 262 2.20 -8.12 -7.04
C ALA A 262 3.04 -8.40 -5.79
N TYR A 263 2.82 -7.63 -4.72
CA TYR A 263 3.61 -7.71 -3.49
C TYR A 263 2.74 -7.52 -2.25
N SER A 264 3.26 -7.88 -1.09
CA SER A 264 2.62 -7.60 0.20
C SER A 264 2.35 -6.10 0.45
N LEU A 265 3.01 -5.22 -0.33
CA LEU A 265 2.84 -3.77 -0.28
C LEU A 265 1.72 -3.26 -1.21
N GLY A 266 1.15 -4.10 -2.09
CA GLY A 266 0.02 -3.76 -2.96
C GLY A 266 0.39 -3.59 -4.43
N GLU A 267 -0.11 -2.54 -5.04
CA GLU A 267 -0.10 -2.26 -6.48
C GLU A 267 1.32 -2.02 -7.04
N HIS A 268 1.54 -2.44 -8.28
CA HIS A 268 2.85 -2.33 -8.92
C HIS A 268 2.74 -2.16 -10.44
N TYR A 269 3.69 -1.44 -11.02
CA TYR A 269 3.83 -1.28 -12.46
C TYR A 269 5.09 -1.98 -12.96
N ASN A 270 4.91 -2.85 -13.98
CA ASN A 270 5.98 -3.45 -14.74
C ASN A 270 6.05 -2.88 -16.16
N SER A 271 7.19 -3.06 -16.81
CA SER A 271 7.40 -2.77 -18.23
C SER A 271 7.08 -3.98 -19.09
N VAL A 272 7.22 -3.85 -20.40
CA VAL A 272 7.11 -4.94 -21.37
C VAL A 272 8.31 -4.99 -22.29
N THR A 273 8.61 -6.18 -22.79
CA THR A 273 9.58 -6.41 -23.84
C THR A 273 8.96 -7.28 -24.95
N PRO A 274 9.43 -7.19 -26.21
CA PRO A 274 8.99 -8.11 -27.23
C PRO A 274 9.27 -9.57 -26.83
N LEU A 275 8.31 -10.45 -27.05
CA LEU A 275 8.50 -11.89 -26.85
C LEU A 275 9.55 -12.39 -27.84
N GLU A 276 10.67 -12.94 -27.34
CA GLU A 276 11.70 -13.48 -28.21
C GLU A 276 11.18 -14.72 -28.97
N ALA A 277 11.34 -14.71 -30.28
CA ALA A 277 10.83 -15.75 -31.20
C ALA A 277 11.45 -17.15 -31.00
N GLY A 278 12.12 -17.41 -29.87
CA GLY A 278 12.77 -18.66 -29.53
C GLY A 278 12.18 -19.44 -28.35
N ALA A 279 11.24 -18.85 -27.56
CA ALA A 279 10.70 -19.51 -26.38
C ALA A 279 9.44 -20.35 -26.61
N ALA A 280 8.84 -20.28 -27.80
CA ALA A 280 7.79 -21.22 -28.20
C ALA A 280 8.44 -22.52 -28.71
N GLY A 281 8.77 -23.40 -27.77
CA GLY A 281 9.12 -24.82 -28.07
C GLY A 281 7.95 -25.55 -28.74
N GLY A 282 7.64 -25.17 -29.96
CA GLY A 282 6.76 -25.93 -30.85
C GLY A 282 7.45 -27.20 -31.31
N VAL A 283 7.08 -28.33 -30.70
CA VAL A 283 7.32 -29.66 -31.28
C VAL A 283 6.64 -29.67 -32.63
N LEU A 284 7.43 -29.54 -33.71
CA LEU A 284 6.99 -29.86 -35.06
C LEU A 284 6.70 -31.34 -35.10
N PRO A 285 5.49 -31.78 -35.52
CA PRO A 285 5.26 -33.19 -35.81
C PRO A 285 6.14 -33.59 -37.01
N ARG A 286 7.06 -34.52 -36.79
CA ARG A 286 7.75 -35.22 -37.87
C ARG A 286 6.68 -35.93 -38.71
N LEU A 287 6.45 -35.44 -39.92
CA LEU A 287 5.80 -36.21 -40.98
C LEU A 287 6.78 -37.31 -41.43
N LEU A 288 6.37 -38.56 -41.19
CA LEU A 288 6.88 -39.73 -41.87
C LEU A 288 6.12 -39.90 -43.20
#